data_76ae3a445bb6fcc470f6e29d9eb41126
#
_entry.id   76ae3a445bb6fcc470f6e29d9eb41126
#
_cell.length_a   1.000
_cell.length_b   1.000
_cell.length_c   1.000
_cell.angle_alpha   90.00
_cell.angle_beta   90.00
_cell.angle_gamma   90.00
#
_symmetry.space_group_name_H-M   'P 1'
#
loop_
_entity.id
_entity.type
_entity.pdbx_description
1 polymer ?
#
loop_
_entity_poly.entity_id
_entity_poly.type
_entity_poly.pdbx_seq_one_letter_code
_entity_poly.pdbx_strand_id
1 'polypeptide(L)'
;MKHTIILIICILATALFATETVPTYLTEADSGKADTVNMDVTKVYGTGIAFNKHYIVTTGDVARHSKKLAAIVVMINNEPVVARVEYSADTVLNKDKNEYVNVAILQVDNSISLNACKIEDRVVNVGEPVTLTGFNELNTKVQSQSFPAKVVADSTFPEPAINALNMRLPGGFSGAAISRHGKVIGMTFGNSTRNANTSFFYSGFALSKFTLQQNKPTTTDIAKCTYQVRSYVPAK
;
A
#
# COMPACT_ATOMS: atom_id res chain seq x y z
N MET A 1 49.87 -4.09 29.59
CA MET A 1 48.41 -3.90 29.55
C MET A 1 48.11 -2.91 28.46
N LYS A 2 47.56 -3.38 27.31
CA LYS A 2 47.22 -2.52 26.17
C LYS A 2 45.71 -2.19 26.27
N HIS A 3 45.39 -0.90 26.42
CA HIS A 3 44.01 -0.43 26.44
C HIS A 3 43.53 -0.27 25.01
N THR A 4 42.60 -1.09 24.61
CA THR A 4 41.90 -0.96 23.32
C THR A 4 40.73 0.05 23.50
N ILE A 5 40.85 1.20 22.89
CA ILE A 5 39.80 2.21 22.83
C ILE A 5 38.83 1.77 21.73
N ILE A 6 37.61 1.39 22.12
CA ILE A 6 36.50 1.12 21.19
C ILE A 6 35.88 2.48 20.85
N LEU A 7 36.10 2.92 19.63
CA LEU A 7 35.46 4.11 19.08
C LEU A 7 34.03 3.71 18.59
N ILE A 8 33.01 4.08 19.37
CA ILE A 8 31.62 3.94 18.94
C ILE A 8 31.29 5.11 18.01
N ILE A 9 31.25 4.83 16.71
CA ILE A 9 30.75 5.78 15.73
C ILE A 9 29.22 5.74 15.77
N CYS A 10 28.61 6.71 16.48
CA CYS A 10 27.20 7.00 16.33
C CYS A 10 26.96 7.63 14.95
N ILE A 11 26.48 6.84 14.00
CA ILE A 11 25.94 7.38 12.75
C ILE A 11 24.60 8.03 13.10
N LEU A 12 24.60 9.35 13.31
CA LEU A 12 23.38 10.14 13.29
C LEU A 12 22.84 10.10 11.86
N ALA A 13 21.78 9.34 11.65
CA ALA A 13 20.96 9.46 10.45
C ALA A 13 20.26 10.85 10.52
N THR A 14 20.88 11.84 9.92
CA THR A 14 20.21 13.12 9.63
C THR A 14 19.12 12.83 8.61
N ALA A 15 17.86 12.83 9.05
CA ALA A 15 16.73 12.87 8.14
C ALA A 15 16.87 14.16 7.32
N LEU A 16 17.24 14.05 6.06
CA LEU A 16 17.15 15.15 5.11
C LEU A 16 15.67 15.49 4.94
N PHE A 17 15.23 16.57 5.56
CA PHE A 17 13.93 17.17 5.25
C PHE A 17 14.08 17.86 3.89
N ALA A 18 13.60 17.19 2.85
CA ALA A 18 13.46 17.83 1.56
C ALA A 18 12.18 18.64 1.56
N THR A 19 12.30 19.96 1.36
CA THR A 19 11.14 20.81 1.06
C THR A 19 10.64 20.42 -0.32
N GLU A 20 9.45 19.85 -0.41
CA GLU A 20 8.85 19.45 -1.68
C GLU A 20 7.56 20.21 -1.95
N THR A 21 7.33 20.45 -3.24
CA THR A 21 6.08 21.00 -3.72
C THR A 21 5.00 19.92 -3.63
N VAL A 22 4.05 20.09 -2.73
CA VAL A 22 2.93 19.19 -2.52
C VAL A 22 1.74 19.73 -3.29
N PRO A 23 1.11 18.96 -4.19
CA PRO A 23 -0.14 19.37 -4.81
C PRO A 23 -1.23 19.43 -3.74
N THR A 24 -1.80 20.62 -3.52
CA THR A 24 -2.95 20.80 -2.64
C THR A 24 -4.19 21.04 -3.48
N TYR A 25 -5.26 20.31 -3.21
CA TYR A 25 -6.59 20.67 -3.69
C TYR A 25 -7.24 21.57 -2.64
N LEU A 26 -7.53 22.79 -3.03
CA LEU A 26 -8.43 23.65 -2.30
C LEU A 26 -9.87 23.11 -2.43
N THR A 27 -10.61 23.18 -1.33
CA THR A 27 -12.00 22.76 -1.21
C THR A 27 -12.88 23.27 -2.36
N GLU A 28 -13.95 22.57 -2.67
CA GLU A 28 -14.89 22.64 -3.79
C GLU A 28 -15.34 24.03 -4.33
N ALA A 29 -14.84 25.16 -3.79
CA ALA A 29 -15.29 26.50 -4.16
C ALA A 29 -14.39 27.23 -5.17
N ASP A 30 -13.16 26.79 -5.43
CA ASP A 30 -12.21 27.49 -6.31
C ASP A 30 -11.69 26.63 -7.46
N SER A 31 -12.27 26.91 -8.62
CA SER A 31 -11.72 26.73 -9.99
C SER A 31 -10.40 25.94 -10.13
N GLY A 32 -10.42 24.64 -10.17
CA GLY A 32 -9.65 23.75 -11.05
C GLY A 32 -8.11 23.96 -11.20
N LYS A 33 -7.44 24.75 -10.40
CA LYS A 33 -6.00 24.89 -10.39
C LYS A 33 -5.42 24.28 -9.11
N ALA A 34 -4.55 23.30 -9.25
CA ALA A 34 -3.76 22.80 -8.15
C ALA A 34 -2.77 23.90 -7.72
N ASP A 35 -2.96 24.48 -6.53
CA ASP A 35 -1.93 25.29 -5.91
C ASP A 35 -0.88 24.39 -5.28
N THR A 36 0.37 24.75 -5.44
CA THR A 36 1.49 24.06 -4.84
C THR A 36 1.96 24.84 -3.61
N VAL A 37 1.98 24.18 -2.47
CA VAL A 37 2.48 24.77 -1.22
C VAL A 37 3.78 24.08 -0.84
N ASN A 38 4.83 24.90 -0.62
CA ASN A 38 6.07 24.40 -0.03
C ASN A 38 5.85 24.17 1.46
N MET A 39 5.90 22.94 1.91
CA MET A 39 5.82 22.58 3.32
C MET A 39 6.74 21.40 3.62
N ASP A 40 7.25 21.38 4.84
CA ASP A 40 7.97 20.21 5.34
C ASP A 40 7.00 19.05 5.50
N VAL A 41 7.23 17.97 4.78
CA VAL A 41 6.36 16.79 4.79
C VAL A 41 7.14 15.51 5.03
N THR A 42 6.51 14.61 5.74
CA THR A 42 6.94 13.20 5.80
C THR A 42 6.20 12.43 4.72
N LYS A 43 6.94 11.68 3.90
CA LYS A 43 6.36 10.80 2.89
C LYS A 43 6.13 9.41 3.46
N VAL A 44 4.98 8.84 3.14
CA VAL A 44 4.67 7.43 3.35
C VAL A 44 4.44 6.79 1.99
N TYR A 45 5.19 5.75 1.70
CA TYR A 45 5.10 5.02 0.44
C TYR A 45 4.33 3.72 0.62
N GLY A 46 3.57 3.37 -0.39
CA GLY A 46 2.87 2.11 -0.46
C GLY A 46 2.53 1.72 -1.90
N THR A 47 1.80 0.65 -2.01
CA THR A 47 1.26 0.12 -3.26
C THR A 47 -0.25 0.13 -3.20
N GLY A 48 -0.92 0.30 -4.32
CA GLY A 48 -2.35 0.14 -4.46
C GLY A 48 -2.69 -0.69 -5.69
N ILE A 49 -3.85 -1.32 -5.68
CA ILE A 49 -4.35 -2.21 -6.72
C ILE A 49 -5.61 -1.59 -7.30
N ALA A 50 -5.60 -1.23 -8.59
CA ALA A 50 -6.82 -0.77 -9.24
C ALA A 50 -7.75 -1.97 -9.51
N PHE A 51 -8.97 -1.88 -8.98
CA PHE A 51 -10.02 -2.88 -9.16
C PHE A 51 -11.13 -2.41 -10.11
N ASN A 52 -11.13 -1.12 -10.44
CA ASN A 52 -11.90 -0.57 -11.55
C ASN A 52 -11.17 0.65 -12.15
N LYS A 53 -11.80 1.33 -13.11
CA LYS A 53 -11.16 2.43 -13.87
C LYS A 53 -10.79 3.65 -13.04
N HIS A 54 -11.39 3.84 -11.86
CA HIS A 54 -11.22 5.06 -11.07
C HIS A 54 -10.87 4.77 -9.61
N TYR A 55 -10.90 3.50 -9.17
CA TYR A 55 -10.72 3.15 -7.78
C TYR A 55 -9.55 2.19 -7.57
N ILE A 56 -8.82 2.47 -6.50
CA ILE A 56 -7.66 1.71 -6.04
C ILE A 56 -7.92 1.26 -4.61
N VAL A 57 -7.63 -0.01 -4.29
CA VAL A 57 -7.55 -0.49 -2.93
C VAL A 57 -6.08 -0.47 -2.48
N THR A 58 -5.84 0.03 -1.27
CA THR A 58 -4.53 0.06 -0.60
C THR A 58 -4.73 -0.16 0.90
N THR A 59 -3.68 0.00 1.69
CA THR A 59 -3.80 -0.12 3.15
C THR A 59 -4.14 1.22 3.81
N GLY A 60 -4.86 1.18 4.93
CA GLY A 60 -5.30 2.36 5.67
C GLY A 60 -4.13 3.17 6.24
N ASP A 61 -3.05 2.51 6.68
CA ASP A 61 -1.83 3.16 7.16
C ASP A 61 -1.10 3.94 6.06
N VAL A 62 -1.12 3.45 4.81
CA VAL A 62 -0.60 4.17 3.65
C VAL A 62 -1.48 5.38 3.31
N ALA A 63 -2.79 5.20 3.30
CA ALA A 63 -3.74 6.29 3.05
C ALA A 63 -3.84 7.28 4.22
N ARG A 64 -3.42 6.91 5.41
CA ARG A 64 -3.47 7.67 6.67
C ARG A 64 -4.61 8.65 6.75
N HIS A 65 -5.79 8.11 7.08
CA HIS A 65 -6.96 8.93 7.37
C HIS A 65 -6.74 9.71 8.67
N SER A 66 -5.94 10.78 8.61
CA SER A 66 -5.80 11.74 9.71
C SER A 66 -6.17 13.13 9.20
N LYS A 67 -6.73 13.96 10.10
CA LYS A 67 -6.96 15.40 9.85
C LYS A 67 -5.70 16.18 9.46
N LYS A 68 -4.54 15.50 9.40
CA LYS A 68 -3.22 16.05 9.07
C LYS A 68 -2.68 15.57 7.72
N LEU A 69 -3.48 14.87 6.92
CA LEU A 69 -3.06 14.48 5.58
C LEU A 69 -3.00 15.74 4.70
N ALA A 70 -1.82 16.08 4.16
CA ALA A 70 -1.67 17.20 3.23
C ALA A 70 -2.13 16.78 1.83
N ALA A 71 -1.73 15.61 1.36
CA ALA A 71 -2.16 15.06 0.08
C ALA A 71 -1.92 13.54 0.04
N ILE A 72 -2.67 12.87 -0.83
CA ILE A 72 -2.39 11.50 -1.27
C ILE A 72 -2.35 11.49 -2.79
N VAL A 73 -1.32 10.89 -3.34
CA VAL A 73 -1.15 10.79 -4.79
C VAL A 73 -0.92 9.36 -5.22
N VAL A 74 -1.35 9.06 -6.43
CA VAL A 74 -1.10 7.82 -7.15
C VAL A 74 -0.19 8.14 -8.32
N MET A 75 0.90 7.39 -8.47
CA MET A 75 1.83 7.59 -9.59
C MET A 75 1.29 6.85 -10.83
N ILE A 76 0.87 7.61 -11.84
CA ILE A 76 0.36 7.09 -13.11
C ILE A 76 1.28 7.57 -14.23
N ASN A 77 1.90 6.63 -14.95
CA ASN A 77 2.89 6.93 -15.98
C ASN A 77 4.05 7.84 -15.50
N ASN A 78 4.48 7.64 -14.25
CA ASN A 78 5.46 8.45 -13.53
C ASN A 78 5.01 9.88 -13.16
N GLU A 79 3.76 10.23 -13.39
CA GLU A 79 3.18 11.51 -13.00
C GLU A 79 2.35 11.35 -11.71
N PRO A 80 2.47 12.29 -10.76
CA PRO A 80 1.66 12.28 -9.55
C PRO A 80 0.24 12.76 -9.86
N VAL A 81 -0.73 11.90 -9.59
CA VAL A 81 -2.15 12.20 -9.70
C VAL A 81 -2.76 12.21 -8.30
N VAL A 82 -3.39 13.31 -7.92
CA VAL A 82 -4.05 13.38 -6.62
C VAL A 82 -5.24 12.43 -6.58
N ALA A 83 -5.37 11.73 -5.47
CA ALA A 83 -6.46 10.83 -5.20
C ALA A 83 -7.22 11.28 -3.95
N ARG A 84 -8.53 11.03 -3.95
CA ARG A 84 -9.41 11.24 -2.80
C ARG A 84 -9.55 9.94 -2.03
N VAL A 85 -9.54 10.01 -0.70
CA VAL A 85 -9.83 8.87 0.17
C VAL A 85 -11.35 8.75 0.29
N GLU A 86 -11.93 7.70 -0.29
CA GLU A 86 -13.36 7.39 -0.19
C GLU A 86 -13.67 6.60 1.08
N TYR A 87 -12.74 5.73 1.46
CA TYR A 87 -12.85 4.90 2.66
C TYR A 87 -11.46 4.63 3.22
N SER A 88 -11.31 4.67 4.50
CA SER A 88 -10.09 4.21 5.18
C SER A 88 -10.42 3.67 6.56
N ALA A 89 -9.86 2.51 6.87
CA ALA A 89 -9.84 1.93 8.21
C ALA A 89 -8.44 1.39 8.51
N ASP A 90 -7.93 1.73 9.68
CA ASP A 90 -6.71 1.19 10.27
C ASP A 90 -7.01 1.02 11.77
N THR A 91 -7.68 -0.07 12.12
CA THR A 91 -8.17 -0.30 13.48
C THR A 91 -8.30 -1.78 13.81
N VAL A 92 -8.17 -2.09 15.08
CA VAL A 92 -8.53 -3.39 15.65
C VAL A 92 -10.03 -3.36 15.95
N LEU A 93 -10.81 -4.11 15.16
CA LEU A 93 -12.26 -4.21 15.35
C LEU A 93 -12.62 -5.03 16.60
N ASN A 94 -11.88 -6.09 16.84
CA ASN A 94 -12.10 -6.97 18.00
C ASN A 94 -10.76 -7.55 18.47
N LYS A 95 -10.30 -7.13 19.67
CA LYS A 95 -9.02 -7.58 20.23
C LYS A 95 -9.02 -9.06 20.59
N ASP A 96 -10.15 -9.57 21.08
CA ASP A 96 -10.25 -10.96 21.53
C ASP A 96 -10.23 -11.95 20.34
N LYS A 97 -10.68 -11.49 19.17
CA LYS A 97 -10.70 -12.27 17.91
C LYS A 97 -9.56 -11.93 16.97
N ASN A 98 -8.66 -11.01 17.35
CA ASN A 98 -7.62 -10.46 16.47
C ASN A 98 -8.18 -9.95 15.12
N GLU A 99 -9.40 -9.40 15.14
CA GLU A 99 -10.00 -8.80 13.94
C GLU A 99 -9.34 -7.44 13.69
N TYR A 100 -8.57 -7.35 12.62
CA TYR A 100 -7.86 -6.15 12.22
C TYR A 100 -8.26 -5.73 10.81
N VAL A 101 -8.53 -4.45 10.62
CA VAL A 101 -8.82 -3.87 9.30
C VAL A 101 -7.82 -2.74 9.05
N ASN A 102 -7.05 -2.89 7.99
CA ASN A 102 -6.10 -1.91 7.47
C ASN A 102 -6.30 -1.81 5.95
N VAL A 103 -7.39 -1.16 5.54
CA VAL A 103 -7.81 -1.03 4.14
C VAL A 103 -8.25 0.39 3.85
N ALA A 104 -7.87 0.90 2.70
CA ALA A 104 -8.38 2.16 2.16
C ALA A 104 -8.79 2.02 0.70
N ILE A 105 -9.79 2.79 0.30
CA ILE A 105 -10.22 2.96 -1.08
C ILE A 105 -9.90 4.38 -1.50
N LEU A 106 -9.18 4.51 -2.58
CA LEU A 106 -8.80 5.77 -3.20
C LEU A 106 -9.54 5.93 -4.53
N GLN A 107 -10.02 7.14 -4.79
CA GLN A 107 -10.60 7.52 -6.08
C GLN A 107 -9.67 8.51 -6.78
N VAL A 108 -9.36 8.25 -8.04
CA VAL A 108 -8.76 9.24 -8.95
C VAL A 108 -9.88 9.96 -9.72
N ASP A 109 -9.54 11.12 -10.31
CA ASP A 109 -10.50 11.89 -11.12
C ASP A 109 -11.10 11.05 -12.26
N ASN A 110 -12.36 11.29 -12.57
CA ASN A 110 -13.11 10.52 -13.58
C ASN A 110 -12.57 10.71 -15.01
N SER A 111 -11.77 11.74 -15.27
CA SER A 111 -11.07 11.91 -16.55
C SER A 111 -9.90 10.92 -16.72
N ILE A 112 -9.45 10.28 -15.63
CA ILE A 112 -8.34 9.35 -15.62
C ILE A 112 -8.88 7.93 -15.64
N SER A 113 -8.34 7.11 -16.53
CA SER A 113 -8.69 5.69 -16.61
C SER A 113 -7.52 4.81 -16.21
N LEU A 114 -7.69 4.10 -15.10
CA LEU A 114 -6.72 3.11 -14.59
C LEU A 114 -6.84 1.79 -15.34
N ASN A 115 -5.74 1.07 -15.45
CA ASN A 115 -5.78 -0.36 -15.77
C ASN A 115 -6.23 -1.12 -14.52
N ALA A 116 -7.31 -1.88 -14.62
CA ALA A 116 -7.86 -2.62 -13.50
C ALA A 116 -7.66 -4.13 -13.64
N CYS A 117 -7.28 -4.77 -12.54
CA CYS A 117 -7.20 -6.21 -12.40
C CYS A 117 -8.45 -6.79 -11.75
N LYS A 118 -8.69 -8.06 -12.03
CA LYS A 118 -9.70 -8.82 -11.30
C LYS A 118 -9.15 -9.21 -9.93
N ILE A 119 -9.84 -8.80 -8.87
CA ILE A 119 -9.67 -9.36 -7.54
C ILE A 119 -10.59 -10.58 -7.44
N GLU A 120 -10.02 -11.75 -7.22
CA GLU A 120 -10.76 -13.01 -7.17
C GLU A 120 -11.27 -13.24 -5.74
N ASP A 121 -12.58 -13.35 -5.60
CA ASP A 121 -13.23 -13.68 -4.34
C ASP A 121 -12.95 -15.16 -4.00
N ARG A 122 -11.81 -15.40 -3.33
CA ARG A 122 -11.41 -16.75 -2.94
C ARG A 122 -10.60 -16.76 -1.65
N VAL A 123 -10.68 -17.86 -0.96
CA VAL A 123 -9.78 -18.25 0.12
C VAL A 123 -8.48 -18.78 -0.48
N VAL A 124 -7.37 -18.49 0.18
CA VAL A 124 -6.03 -18.94 -0.23
C VAL A 124 -5.58 -20.08 0.68
N ASN A 125 -4.95 -21.10 0.12
CA ASN A 125 -4.55 -22.28 0.89
C ASN A 125 -3.07 -22.23 1.32
N VAL A 126 -2.77 -22.76 2.48
CA VAL A 126 -1.39 -22.96 2.94
C VAL A 126 -0.65 -23.84 1.93
N GLY A 127 0.59 -23.47 1.65
CA GLY A 127 1.41 -24.16 0.65
C GLY A 127 1.27 -23.64 -0.77
N GLU A 128 0.30 -22.76 -1.03
CA GLU A 128 0.05 -22.22 -2.37
C GLU A 128 1.20 -21.28 -2.82
N PRO A 129 1.80 -21.52 -4.02
CA PRO A 129 2.77 -20.59 -4.60
C PRO A 129 2.04 -19.38 -5.16
N VAL A 130 2.57 -18.20 -4.88
CA VAL A 130 2.00 -16.90 -5.28
C VAL A 130 3.09 -15.95 -5.76
N THR A 131 2.70 -14.88 -6.41
CA THR A 131 3.58 -13.77 -6.78
C THR A 131 3.14 -12.51 -6.04
N LEU A 132 4.08 -11.87 -5.36
CA LEU A 132 3.93 -10.56 -4.75
C LEU A 132 4.38 -9.49 -5.74
N THR A 133 3.54 -8.50 -6.05
CA THR A 133 3.88 -7.38 -6.95
C THR A 133 3.57 -6.05 -6.28
N GLY A 134 4.57 -5.17 -6.21
CA GLY A 134 4.44 -3.87 -5.55
C GLY A 134 5.57 -2.91 -5.90
N PHE A 135 5.62 -1.76 -5.22
CA PHE A 135 6.61 -0.71 -5.43
C PHE A 135 7.52 -0.57 -4.21
N ASN A 136 8.83 -0.56 -4.44
CA ASN A 136 9.82 -0.32 -3.39
C ASN A 136 10.00 1.19 -3.16
N GLU A 137 9.97 1.63 -1.91
CA GLU A 137 10.16 3.03 -1.52
C GLU A 137 11.56 3.58 -1.85
N LEU A 138 12.57 2.71 -1.85
CA LEU A 138 13.97 3.09 -2.09
C LEU A 138 14.29 3.28 -3.57
N ASN A 139 13.39 2.90 -4.48
CA ASN A 139 13.64 3.07 -5.90
C ASN A 139 13.38 4.52 -6.33
N THR A 140 14.41 5.16 -6.88
CA THR A 140 14.29 6.48 -7.52
C THR A 140 13.40 6.46 -8.76
N LYS A 141 13.27 5.29 -9.40
CA LYS A 141 12.35 5.06 -10.52
C LYS A 141 11.07 4.41 -10.02
N VAL A 142 9.92 4.94 -10.45
CA VAL A 142 8.60 4.37 -10.16
C VAL A 142 8.41 3.12 -11.02
N GLN A 143 8.89 1.99 -10.55
CA GLN A 143 8.80 0.71 -11.23
C GLN A 143 8.36 -0.37 -10.25
N SER A 144 7.34 -1.14 -10.64
CA SER A 144 6.90 -2.30 -9.86
C SER A 144 7.95 -3.42 -9.87
N GLN A 145 8.02 -4.14 -8.77
CA GLN A 145 8.86 -5.32 -8.61
C GLN A 145 7.98 -6.51 -8.27
N SER A 146 8.39 -7.69 -8.71
CA SER A 146 7.66 -8.94 -8.43
C SER A 146 8.59 -9.96 -7.80
N PHE A 147 8.09 -10.63 -6.75
CA PHE A 147 8.81 -11.65 -6.01
C PHE A 147 7.95 -12.92 -5.89
N PRO A 148 8.54 -14.11 -6.08
CA PRO A 148 7.87 -15.36 -5.74
C PRO A 148 7.75 -15.48 -4.22
N ALA A 149 6.62 -15.98 -3.76
CA ALA A 149 6.34 -16.26 -2.35
C ALA A 149 5.49 -17.52 -2.20
N LYS A 150 5.33 -17.98 -0.98
CA LYS A 150 4.48 -19.12 -0.64
C LYS A 150 3.61 -18.79 0.57
N VAL A 151 2.36 -19.18 0.52
CA VAL A 151 1.46 -19.08 1.66
C VAL A 151 1.87 -20.04 2.74
N VAL A 152 1.98 -19.56 3.97
CA VAL A 152 2.36 -20.36 5.14
C VAL A 152 1.27 -20.28 6.21
N ALA A 153 1.23 -21.29 7.07
CA ALA A 153 0.35 -21.29 8.23
C ALA A 153 0.83 -20.25 9.25
N ASP A 154 -0.08 -19.46 9.77
CA ASP A 154 0.15 -18.55 10.89
C ASP A 154 -1.16 -18.40 11.68
N SER A 155 -1.07 -18.50 13.00
CA SER A 155 -2.22 -18.41 13.91
C SER A 155 -2.43 -17.02 14.51
N THR A 156 -1.71 -16.02 14.04
CA THR A 156 -1.78 -14.65 14.59
C THR A 156 -3.14 -14.02 14.30
N PHE A 157 -3.70 -14.30 13.13
CA PHE A 157 -4.98 -13.74 12.69
C PHE A 157 -5.97 -14.84 12.29
N PRO A 158 -7.28 -14.55 12.35
CA PRO A 158 -8.30 -15.52 11.97
C PRO A 158 -8.32 -15.78 10.48
N GLU A 159 -8.25 -17.05 10.10
CA GLU A 159 -8.54 -17.50 8.73
C GLU A 159 -10.07 -17.45 8.46
N PRO A 160 -10.50 -17.30 7.21
CA PRO A 160 -9.74 -17.24 5.96
C PRO A 160 -9.43 -15.81 5.48
N ALA A 161 -9.75 -14.79 6.28
CA ALA A 161 -9.65 -13.40 5.85
C ALA A 161 -8.20 -12.93 5.72
N ILE A 162 -7.34 -13.35 6.66
CA ILE A 162 -5.93 -12.97 6.72
C ILE A 162 -5.08 -14.22 6.63
N ASN A 163 -4.03 -14.14 5.82
CA ASN A 163 -3.09 -15.23 5.57
C ASN A 163 -1.65 -14.71 5.67
N ALA A 164 -0.69 -15.61 5.74
CA ALA A 164 0.72 -15.29 5.88
C ALA A 164 1.55 -15.74 4.66
N LEU A 165 2.64 -14.99 4.40
CA LEU A 165 3.66 -15.31 3.41
C LEU A 165 4.98 -15.66 4.10
N ASN A 166 5.77 -16.53 3.46
CA ASN A 166 7.10 -16.94 3.89
C ASN A 166 8.19 -15.91 3.56
N MET A 167 7.88 -14.64 3.62
CA MET A 167 8.83 -13.57 3.33
C MET A 167 8.53 -12.30 4.11
N ARG A 168 9.55 -11.46 4.30
CA ARG A 168 9.39 -10.09 4.78
C ARG A 168 9.08 -9.18 3.61
N LEU A 169 8.10 -8.27 3.78
CA LEU A 169 7.81 -7.23 2.78
C LEU A 169 8.93 -6.20 2.77
N PRO A 170 9.41 -5.81 1.58
CA PRO A 170 10.21 -4.60 1.42
C PRO A 170 9.42 -3.34 1.80
N GLY A 171 10.10 -2.23 2.12
CA GLY A 171 9.45 -0.93 2.30
C GLY A 171 8.68 -0.53 1.04
N GLY A 172 7.48 0.06 1.21
CA GLY A 172 6.57 0.41 0.11
C GLY A 172 5.65 -0.70 -0.37
N PHE A 173 5.80 -1.93 0.13
CA PHE A 173 4.96 -3.08 -0.26
C PHE A 173 3.67 -3.21 0.58
N SER A 174 3.35 -2.29 1.48
CA SER A 174 2.01 -2.20 2.05
C SER A 174 1.00 -1.90 0.95
N GLY A 175 -0.02 -2.74 0.78
CA GLY A 175 -0.99 -2.67 -0.32
C GLY A 175 -0.57 -3.40 -1.61
N ALA A 176 0.56 -4.11 -1.63
CA ALA A 176 1.02 -4.86 -2.79
C ALA A 176 0.11 -6.05 -3.13
N ALA A 177 0.01 -6.34 -4.43
CA ALA A 177 -0.83 -7.40 -4.95
C ALA A 177 -0.22 -8.77 -4.70
N ILE A 178 -0.99 -9.68 -4.11
CA ILE A 178 -0.73 -11.12 -4.15
C ILE A 178 -1.51 -11.70 -5.31
N SER A 179 -0.81 -12.37 -6.22
CA SER A 179 -1.42 -12.87 -7.45
C SER A 179 -1.07 -14.31 -7.76
N ARG A 180 -1.95 -14.94 -8.53
CA ARG A 180 -1.74 -16.24 -9.13
C ARG A 180 -2.48 -16.31 -10.47
N HIS A 181 -1.84 -16.87 -11.50
CA HIS A 181 -2.42 -17.03 -12.84
C HIS A 181 -3.06 -15.75 -13.40
N GLY A 182 -2.38 -14.59 -13.23
CA GLY A 182 -2.86 -13.30 -13.73
C GLY A 182 -4.08 -12.70 -13.01
N LYS A 183 -4.41 -13.20 -11.82
CA LYS A 183 -5.50 -12.69 -10.98
C LYS A 183 -4.97 -12.30 -9.61
N VAL A 184 -5.48 -11.20 -9.07
CA VAL A 184 -5.21 -10.79 -7.68
C VAL A 184 -6.02 -11.67 -6.74
N ILE A 185 -5.35 -12.30 -5.79
CA ILE A 185 -5.94 -13.18 -4.78
C ILE A 185 -5.72 -12.67 -3.36
N GLY A 186 -5.10 -11.51 -3.22
CA GLY A 186 -4.87 -10.87 -1.93
C GLY A 186 -4.11 -9.57 -2.03
N MET A 187 -3.99 -8.88 -0.88
CA MET A 187 -3.26 -7.62 -0.72
C MET A 187 -2.50 -7.63 0.60
N THR A 188 -1.21 -7.34 0.55
CA THR A 188 -0.36 -7.28 1.75
C THR A 188 -0.66 -6.07 2.61
N PHE A 189 -0.46 -6.18 3.94
CA PHE A 189 -0.65 -5.05 4.84
C PHE A 189 0.43 -4.90 5.93
N GLY A 190 1.32 -5.87 6.11
CA GLY A 190 2.36 -5.69 7.12
C GLY A 190 3.24 -6.91 7.34
N ASN A 191 4.31 -6.70 8.11
CA ASN A 191 5.25 -7.73 8.52
C ASN A 191 4.91 -8.24 9.93
N SER A 192 5.20 -9.51 10.19
CA SER A 192 5.12 -10.08 11.52
C SER A 192 6.18 -9.45 12.44
N THR A 193 5.76 -9.11 13.67
CA THR A 193 6.68 -8.69 14.72
C THR A 193 7.30 -9.88 15.46
N ARG A 194 6.72 -11.08 15.32
CA ARG A 194 7.16 -12.31 15.98
C ARG A 194 8.11 -13.13 15.12
N ASN A 195 7.95 -13.09 13.80
CA ASN A 195 8.74 -13.84 12.85
C ASN A 195 9.25 -12.91 11.74
N ALA A 196 10.57 -12.67 11.73
CA ALA A 196 11.20 -11.74 10.79
C ALA A 196 11.02 -12.09 9.31
N ASN A 197 10.73 -13.36 8.99
CA ASN A 197 10.54 -13.86 7.63
C ASN A 197 9.06 -14.09 7.28
N THR A 198 8.14 -13.48 8.02
CA THR A 198 6.71 -13.63 7.79
C THR A 198 6.05 -12.28 7.59
N SER A 199 5.17 -12.19 6.63
CA SER A 199 4.29 -11.05 6.40
C SER A 199 2.85 -11.50 6.21
N PHE A 200 1.91 -10.55 6.31
CA PHE A 200 0.49 -10.81 6.28
C PHE A 200 -0.19 -10.15 5.09
N PHE A 201 -1.27 -10.77 4.62
CA PHE A 201 -2.09 -10.24 3.55
C PHE A 201 -3.57 -10.59 3.75
N TYR A 202 -4.45 -9.73 3.26
CA TYR A 202 -5.87 -10.04 3.12
C TYR A 202 -6.08 -10.94 1.92
N SER A 203 -6.86 -12.01 2.08
CA SER A 203 -7.30 -12.84 0.95
C SER A 203 -8.24 -12.07 0.02
N GLY A 204 -8.39 -12.52 -1.20
CA GLY A 204 -9.36 -11.96 -2.13
C GLY A 204 -10.80 -12.04 -1.60
N PHE A 205 -11.12 -13.07 -0.81
CA PHE A 205 -12.39 -13.16 -0.08
C PHE A 205 -12.62 -11.98 0.87
N ALA A 206 -11.60 -11.56 1.61
CA ALA A 206 -11.72 -10.39 2.48
C ALA A 206 -11.81 -9.08 1.68
N LEU A 207 -11.01 -8.95 0.61
CA LEU A 207 -10.98 -7.76 -0.23
C LEU A 207 -12.26 -7.57 -1.02
N SER A 208 -12.94 -8.62 -1.44
CA SER A 208 -14.18 -8.55 -2.22
C SER A 208 -15.25 -7.73 -1.51
N LYS A 209 -15.27 -7.74 -0.19
CA LYS A 209 -16.19 -6.94 0.64
C LYS A 209 -15.99 -5.43 0.48
N PHE A 210 -14.78 -4.99 0.16
CA PHE A 210 -14.44 -3.58 -0.04
C PHE A 210 -14.46 -3.18 -1.52
N THR A 211 -14.41 -4.15 -2.42
CA THR A 211 -14.29 -3.92 -3.87
C THR A 211 -15.55 -4.36 -4.64
N LEU A 212 -16.73 -4.20 -4.02
CA LEU A 212 -18.04 -4.63 -4.60
C LEU A 212 -18.36 -4.00 -5.97
N GLN A 213 -17.76 -2.86 -6.30
CA GLN A 213 -17.97 -2.16 -7.58
C GLN A 213 -16.92 -2.55 -8.63
N GLN A 214 -16.42 -3.78 -8.60
CA GLN A 214 -15.50 -4.24 -9.62
C GLN A 214 -16.14 -4.17 -11.01
N ASN A 215 -15.52 -3.39 -11.90
CA ASN A 215 -15.86 -3.40 -13.31
C ASN A 215 -15.13 -4.58 -14.00
N LYS A 216 -15.48 -4.79 -15.27
CA LYS A 216 -14.76 -5.75 -16.10
C LYS A 216 -13.24 -5.40 -16.07
N PRO A 217 -12.37 -6.35 -15.74
CA PRO A 217 -10.93 -6.11 -15.70
C PRO A 217 -10.44 -5.68 -17.08
N THR A 218 -9.50 -4.74 -17.11
CA THR A 218 -8.92 -4.22 -18.35
C THR A 218 -7.57 -4.87 -18.67
N THR A 219 -6.95 -5.54 -17.69
CA THR A 219 -5.67 -6.23 -17.85
C THR A 219 -5.59 -7.47 -16.97
N THR A 220 -4.79 -8.44 -17.40
CA THR A 220 -4.33 -9.59 -16.59
C THR A 220 -2.87 -9.42 -16.16
N ASP A 221 -2.19 -8.37 -16.61
CA ASP A 221 -0.85 -8.02 -16.20
C ASP A 221 -0.92 -7.27 -14.86
N ILE A 222 -0.54 -7.96 -13.79
CA ILE A 222 -0.62 -7.44 -12.41
C ILE A 222 0.25 -6.19 -12.24
N ALA A 223 1.40 -6.11 -12.91
CA ALA A 223 2.26 -4.93 -12.84
C ALA A 223 1.59 -3.66 -13.40
N LYS A 224 0.69 -3.83 -14.38
CA LYS A 224 -0.04 -2.69 -14.97
C LYS A 224 -1.23 -2.20 -14.15
N CYS A 225 -1.77 -3.02 -13.25
CA CYS A 225 -2.86 -2.62 -12.38
C CYS A 225 -2.42 -2.31 -10.94
N THR A 226 -1.12 -2.39 -10.66
CA THR A 226 -0.54 -1.92 -9.40
C THR A 226 0.05 -0.53 -9.58
N TYR A 227 -0.11 0.32 -8.59
CA TYR A 227 0.30 1.72 -8.61
C TYR A 227 1.04 2.07 -7.33
N GLN A 228 2.09 2.91 -7.43
CA GLN A 228 2.70 3.48 -6.25
C GLN A 228 1.76 4.53 -5.66
N VAL A 229 1.54 4.43 -4.35
CA VAL A 229 0.76 5.39 -3.56
C VAL A 229 1.73 6.15 -2.66
N ARG A 230 1.59 7.47 -2.61
CA ARG A 230 2.39 8.35 -1.74
C ARG A 230 1.47 9.23 -0.93
N SER A 231 1.62 9.20 0.37
CA SER A 231 0.92 10.11 1.28
C SER A 231 1.90 11.14 1.82
N TYR A 232 1.50 12.39 1.78
CA TYR A 232 2.26 13.53 2.27
C TYR A 232 1.64 13.99 3.58
N VAL A 233 2.38 13.87 4.67
CA VAL A 233 1.93 14.24 6.01
C VAL A 233 2.77 15.40 6.49
N PRO A 234 2.18 16.54 6.93
CA PRO A 234 2.94 17.67 7.45
C PRO A 234 3.90 17.21 8.55
N ALA A 235 5.15 17.67 8.49
CA ALA A 235 6.09 17.48 9.57
C ALA A 235 5.58 18.20 10.82
N LYS A 236 5.83 17.63 11.99
CA LYS A 236 5.45 18.25 13.28
C LYS A 236 6.42 19.36 13.65
#